data_066591acba60e3290a7e75d342a9c555
#
_entry.id   066591acba60e3290a7e75d342a9c555
#
_cell.length_a   1.000
_cell.length_b   1.000
_cell.length_c   1.000
_cell.angle_alpha   90.00
_cell.angle_beta   90.00
_cell.angle_gamma   90.00
#
_symmetry.space_group_name_H-M   'P 1'
#
loop_
_entity.id
_entity.type
_entity.pdbx_description
1 polymer ?
#
loop_
_entity_poly.entity_id
_entity_poly.type
_entity_poly.pdbx_seq_one_letter_code
_entity_poly.pdbx_strand_id
1 'polypeptide(L)'
;GNKYIVVPGFIDEHIHGANGSDAMYATKKNLENIATSIAQDGVTSFLATTMSMDLNSIKKALKAIGDYESVNGATILGVHLEGPFISKKYCGAQDPNNIVKADISIVDDLINCSKDKIRIITLAYEETDANVLNYLINHNILINLGHSDSNASQAKEAFKNGANCLTHTYNAMRGIHHRDIGLLGEGLINDDIYCELIADLHHVSADAIKLLYRNKPKDKVLLITDSMEA
;
A
#
# COMPACT_ATOMS: atom_id res chain seq x y z
N GLY A 1 -28.49 -31.25 1.91
CA GLY A 1 -28.25 -29.93 2.39
C GLY A 1 -26.90 -29.42 1.88
N ASN A 2 -26.87 -28.29 1.22
CA ASN A 2 -25.65 -27.68 0.67
C ASN A 2 -24.69 -27.34 1.82
N LYS A 3 -23.48 -27.90 1.75
CA LYS A 3 -22.44 -27.69 2.75
C LYS A 3 -21.55 -26.47 2.43
N TYR A 4 -21.84 -25.74 1.35
CA TYR A 4 -20.99 -24.65 0.88
C TYR A 4 -21.75 -23.32 0.91
N ILE A 5 -21.04 -22.25 1.28
CA ILE A 5 -21.49 -20.86 1.17
C ILE A 5 -20.61 -20.22 0.09
N VAL A 6 -21.23 -19.62 -0.90
CA VAL A 6 -20.53 -18.85 -1.94
C VAL A 6 -20.45 -17.40 -1.50
N VAL A 7 -19.26 -16.86 -1.48
CA VAL A 7 -18.96 -15.46 -1.13
C VAL A 7 -18.12 -14.83 -2.24
N PRO A 8 -18.09 -13.50 -2.38
CA PRO A 8 -17.11 -12.82 -3.24
C PRO A 8 -15.68 -13.22 -2.84
N GLY A 9 -14.79 -13.36 -3.82
CA GLY A 9 -13.37 -13.56 -3.54
C GLY A 9 -12.74 -12.33 -2.93
N PHE A 10 -11.63 -12.51 -2.20
CA PHE A 10 -10.89 -11.42 -1.60
C PHE A 10 -10.17 -10.58 -2.67
N ILE A 11 -10.01 -9.30 -2.38
CA ILE A 11 -9.16 -8.36 -3.13
C ILE A 11 -8.05 -7.94 -2.17
N ASP A 12 -6.79 -8.22 -2.53
CA ASP A 12 -5.62 -7.80 -1.74
C ASP A 12 -4.96 -6.61 -2.42
N GLU A 13 -5.07 -5.44 -1.80
CA GLU A 13 -4.53 -4.21 -2.38
C GLU A 13 -3.07 -3.94 -1.99
N HIS A 14 -2.48 -4.79 -1.10
CA HIS A 14 -1.12 -4.63 -0.64
C HIS A 14 -0.44 -5.99 -0.48
N ILE A 15 0.30 -6.41 -1.51
CA ILE A 15 1.03 -7.68 -1.55
C ILE A 15 2.26 -7.57 -2.45
N HIS A 16 3.44 -7.87 -1.91
CA HIS A 16 4.72 -7.84 -2.64
C HIS A 16 5.01 -9.14 -3.39
N GLY A 17 4.69 -10.27 -2.76
CA GLY A 17 5.03 -11.56 -3.31
C GLY A 17 4.35 -12.75 -2.65
N ALA A 18 4.60 -13.93 -3.21
CA ALA A 18 4.17 -15.21 -2.68
C ALA A 18 4.98 -16.35 -3.29
N ASN A 19 5.19 -17.42 -2.54
CA ASN A 19 5.74 -18.70 -3.03
C ASN A 19 7.03 -18.55 -3.85
N GLY A 20 8.02 -17.82 -3.31
CA GLY A 20 9.32 -17.60 -3.93
C GLY A 20 9.32 -16.62 -5.10
N SER A 21 8.31 -15.79 -5.22
CA SER A 21 8.19 -14.76 -6.25
C SER A 21 7.83 -13.40 -5.66
N ASP A 22 8.45 -12.36 -6.21
CA ASP A 22 8.24 -10.97 -5.82
C ASP A 22 7.93 -10.12 -7.06
N ALA A 23 7.06 -9.13 -6.91
CA ALA A 23 6.69 -8.20 -7.98
C ALA A 23 7.90 -7.43 -8.53
N MET A 24 8.90 -7.15 -7.67
CA MET A 24 10.14 -6.47 -8.03
C MET A 24 11.06 -7.30 -8.94
N TYR A 25 10.85 -8.64 -9.05
CA TYR A 25 11.60 -9.48 -9.99
C TYR A 25 11.27 -9.20 -11.46
N ALA A 26 10.19 -8.46 -11.70
CA ALA A 26 9.85 -7.90 -13.02
C ALA A 26 9.77 -8.92 -14.16
N THR A 27 9.29 -10.13 -13.90
CA THR A 27 9.07 -11.14 -14.93
C THR A 27 7.63 -11.65 -14.95
N LYS A 28 7.14 -11.97 -16.15
CA LYS A 28 5.81 -12.57 -16.32
C LYS A 28 5.64 -13.83 -15.46
N LYS A 29 6.67 -14.68 -15.38
CA LYS A 29 6.64 -15.92 -14.61
C LYS A 29 6.43 -15.66 -13.12
N ASN A 30 7.10 -14.67 -12.54
CA ASN A 30 6.93 -14.32 -11.14
C ASN A 30 5.54 -13.76 -10.86
N LEU A 31 5.02 -12.88 -11.70
CA LEU A 31 3.66 -12.34 -11.57
C LEU A 31 2.60 -13.43 -11.67
N GLU A 32 2.76 -14.39 -12.60
CA GLU A 32 1.86 -15.54 -12.73
C GLU A 32 1.94 -16.48 -11.52
N ASN A 33 3.16 -16.70 -10.97
CA ASN A 33 3.32 -17.51 -9.77
C ASN A 33 2.65 -16.87 -8.54
N ILE A 34 2.80 -15.56 -8.34
CA ILE A 34 2.07 -14.83 -7.29
C ILE A 34 0.57 -15.02 -7.48
N ALA A 35 0.05 -14.70 -8.68
CA ALA A 35 -1.38 -14.77 -9.00
C ALA A 35 -1.98 -16.15 -8.76
N THR A 36 -1.27 -17.22 -9.14
CA THR A 36 -1.75 -18.61 -8.96
C THR A 36 -1.65 -19.07 -7.51
N SER A 37 -0.64 -18.63 -6.76
CA SER A 37 -0.45 -19.00 -5.36
C SER A 37 -1.56 -18.41 -4.49
N ILE A 38 -1.79 -17.10 -4.57
CA ILE A 38 -2.78 -16.42 -3.72
C ILE A 38 -4.23 -16.79 -4.05
N ALA A 39 -4.48 -17.25 -5.27
CA ALA A 39 -5.80 -17.75 -5.65
C ALA A 39 -6.22 -18.98 -4.83
N GLN A 40 -5.26 -19.76 -4.33
CA GLN A 40 -5.53 -20.92 -3.46
C GLN A 40 -6.06 -20.50 -2.09
N ASP A 41 -5.74 -19.26 -1.65
CA ASP A 41 -6.19 -18.67 -0.39
C ASP A 41 -7.50 -17.88 -0.55
N GLY A 42 -8.10 -17.90 -1.75
CA GLY A 42 -9.36 -17.24 -2.04
C GLY A 42 -9.22 -15.78 -2.50
N VAL A 43 -8.01 -15.30 -2.76
CA VAL A 43 -7.77 -14.00 -3.39
C VAL A 43 -8.04 -14.11 -4.88
N THR A 44 -8.99 -13.33 -5.38
CA THR A 44 -9.38 -13.33 -6.80
C THR A 44 -8.80 -12.18 -7.59
N SER A 45 -8.38 -11.13 -6.90
CA SER A 45 -7.75 -9.96 -7.51
C SER A 45 -6.77 -9.30 -6.53
N PHE A 46 -5.76 -8.60 -7.04
CA PHE A 46 -4.78 -7.92 -6.21
C PHE A 46 -4.10 -6.75 -6.93
N LEU A 47 -3.45 -5.89 -6.16
CA LEU A 47 -2.48 -4.91 -6.64
C LEU A 47 -1.07 -5.43 -6.39
N ALA A 48 -0.28 -5.60 -7.46
CA ALA A 48 1.12 -5.97 -7.31
C ALA A 48 1.88 -4.79 -6.70
N THR A 49 2.45 -5.00 -5.50
CA THR A 49 3.06 -3.93 -4.71
C THR A 49 4.57 -3.89 -4.93
N THR A 50 5.10 -2.70 -5.23
CA THR A 50 6.54 -2.46 -5.36
C THR A 50 7.14 -2.07 -4.00
N MET A 51 8.49 -2.11 -3.91
CA MET A 51 9.24 -1.63 -2.75
C MET A 51 10.17 -0.47 -3.14
N SER A 52 10.64 0.29 -2.16
CA SER A 52 11.69 1.29 -2.37
C SER A 52 13.00 0.61 -2.76
N MET A 53 13.31 0.69 -4.03
CA MET A 53 14.58 0.28 -4.65
C MET A 53 15.12 1.43 -5.49
N ASP A 54 16.25 1.25 -6.16
CA ASP A 54 16.69 2.24 -7.15
C ASP A 54 15.60 2.45 -8.22
N LEU A 55 15.49 3.68 -8.72
CA LEU A 55 14.40 4.05 -9.64
C LEU A 55 14.36 3.20 -10.92
N ASN A 56 15.51 2.69 -11.39
CA ASN A 56 15.51 1.83 -12.58
C ASN A 56 14.91 0.46 -12.29
N SER A 57 15.14 -0.09 -11.11
CA SER A 57 14.51 -1.35 -10.66
C SER A 57 13.00 -1.18 -10.49
N ILE A 58 12.55 -0.08 -9.87
CA ILE A 58 11.12 0.25 -9.77
C ILE A 58 10.48 0.36 -11.16
N LYS A 59 11.11 1.13 -12.09
CA LYS A 59 10.61 1.27 -13.46
C LYS A 59 10.50 -0.06 -14.22
N LYS A 60 11.46 -0.97 -14.02
CA LYS A 60 11.41 -2.32 -14.61
C LYS A 60 10.21 -3.11 -14.08
N ALA A 61 9.97 -3.08 -12.75
CA ALA A 61 8.82 -3.74 -12.14
C ALA A 61 7.50 -3.14 -12.66
N LEU A 62 7.38 -1.81 -12.65
CA LEU A 62 6.21 -1.10 -13.17
C LEU A 62 5.91 -1.45 -14.63
N LYS A 63 6.95 -1.49 -15.48
CA LYS A 63 6.81 -1.88 -16.87
C LYS A 63 6.33 -3.34 -17.00
N ALA A 64 6.92 -4.26 -16.25
CA ALA A 64 6.53 -5.67 -16.29
C ALA A 64 5.07 -5.88 -15.88
N ILE A 65 4.62 -5.20 -14.79
CA ILE A 65 3.23 -5.24 -14.34
C ILE A 65 2.32 -4.53 -15.36
N GLY A 66 2.78 -3.41 -15.92
CA GLY A 66 2.08 -2.68 -16.99
C GLY A 66 1.85 -3.50 -18.26
N ASP A 67 2.80 -4.35 -18.61
CA ASP A 67 2.74 -5.22 -19.79
C ASP A 67 2.02 -6.55 -19.50
N TYR A 68 1.76 -6.88 -18.22
CA TYR A 68 1.19 -8.18 -17.85
C TYR A 68 -0.29 -8.27 -18.18
N GLU A 69 -0.66 -9.35 -18.83
CA GLU A 69 -2.05 -9.79 -19.02
C GLU A 69 -2.30 -11.03 -18.17
N SER A 70 -3.27 -10.95 -17.27
CA SER A 70 -3.63 -12.06 -16.38
C SER A 70 -4.20 -13.22 -17.20
N VAL A 71 -3.61 -14.41 -17.05
CA VAL A 71 -4.04 -15.62 -17.76
C VAL A 71 -4.64 -16.63 -16.79
N ASN A 72 -3.98 -16.85 -15.64
CA ASN A 72 -4.37 -17.81 -14.62
C ASN A 72 -4.29 -17.18 -13.22
N GLY A 73 -5.04 -17.73 -12.27
CA GLY A 73 -5.03 -17.29 -10.86
C GLY A 73 -5.78 -15.99 -10.62
N ALA A 74 -5.35 -15.25 -9.63
CA ALA A 74 -5.92 -13.94 -9.28
C ALA A 74 -5.59 -12.87 -10.34
N THR A 75 -6.52 -11.95 -10.57
CA THR A 75 -6.33 -10.87 -11.55
C THR A 75 -5.49 -9.75 -10.96
N ILE A 76 -4.43 -9.33 -11.66
CA ILE A 76 -3.70 -8.09 -11.32
C ILE A 76 -4.52 -6.89 -11.79
N LEU A 77 -5.05 -6.09 -10.85
CA LEU A 77 -5.86 -4.89 -11.13
C LEU A 77 -4.99 -3.67 -11.42
N GLY A 78 -3.73 -3.72 -11.04
CA GLY A 78 -2.77 -2.63 -11.21
C GLY A 78 -1.61 -2.74 -10.24
N VAL A 79 -1.04 -1.58 -9.92
CA VAL A 79 0.12 -1.43 -9.04
C VAL A 79 -0.28 -0.68 -7.77
N HIS A 80 0.22 -1.15 -6.65
CA HIS A 80 0.41 -0.35 -5.45
C HIS A 80 1.88 0.07 -5.40
N LEU A 81 2.17 1.35 -5.60
CA LEU A 81 3.52 1.90 -5.52
C LEU A 81 3.85 2.23 -4.06
N GLU A 82 4.51 1.32 -3.35
CA GLU A 82 4.95 1.57 -1.98
C GLU A 82 6.35 2.20 -1.96
N GLY A 83 6.39 3.47 -1.60
CA GLY A 83 7.61 4.27 -1.77
C GLY A 83 7.92 4.58 -3.25
N PRO A 84 9.08 5.11 -3.57
CA PRO A 84 10.23 5.43 -2.70
C PRO A 84 10.11 6.76 -1.94
N PHE A 85 8.95 7.39 -1.90
CA PHE A 85 8.70 8.70 -1.30
C PHE A 85 8.28 8.57 0.17
N ILE A 86 9.09 7.86 0.95
CA ILE A 86 8.81 7.50 2.36
C ILE A 86 9.84 8.12 3.31
N SER A 87 9.58 8.07 4.61
CA SER A 87 10.49 8.60 5.64
C SER A 87 11.65 7.64 5.91
N LYS A 88 12.88 8.14 5.89
CA LYS A 88 14.05 7.37 6.33
C LYS A 88 13.94 6.89 7.77
N LYS A 89 13.23 7.63 8.62
CA LYS A 89 13.03 7.29 10.03
C LYS A 89 12.09 6.10 10.21
N TYR A 90 11.14 5.94 9.29
CA TYR A 90 10.14 4.89 9.33
C TYR A 90 10.21 3.97 8.09
N CYS A 91 11.42 3.79 7.54
CA CYS A 91 11.62 2.95 6.36
C CYS A 91 11.29 1.46 6.58
N GLY A 92 11.20 1.01 7.84
CA GLY A 92 10.94 -0.40 8.14
C GLY A 92 12.01 -1.31 7.55
N ALA A 93 11.61 -2.30 6.77
CA ALA A 93 12.50 -3.22 6.08
C ALA A 93 13.10 -2.65 4.77
N GLN A 94 12.65 -1.47 4.33
CA GLN A 94 13.10 -0.84 3.07
C GLN A 94 14.46 -0.15 3.26
N ASP A 95 15.33 -0.20 2.23
CA ASP A 95 16.67 0.41 2.29
C ASP A 95 16.58 1.95 2.26
N PRO A 96 17.02 2.65 3.32
CA PRO A 96 16.99 4.12 3.37
C PRO A 96 17.82 4.82 2.31
N ASN A 97 18.74 4.13 1.63
CA ASN A 97 19.52 4.69 0.53
C ASN A 97 18.71 4.84 -0.76
N ASN A 98 17.62 4.10 -0.90
CA ASN A 98 16.72 4.14 -2.05
C ASN A 98 15.57 5.15 -1.89
N ILE A 99 15.46 5.78 -0.71
CA ILE A 99 14.41 6.75 -0.42
C ILE A 99 14.75 8.09 -1.08
N VAL A 100 13.78 8.61 -1.82
CA VAL A 100 13.89 9.91 -2.49
C VAL A 100 12.70 10.79 -2.12
N LYS A 101 12.91 12.12 -2.14
CA LYS A 101 11.82 13.07 -1.97
C LYS A 101 10.89 13.03 -3.19
N ALA A 102 9.59 13.18 -2.96
CA ALA A 102 8.62 13.20 -4.05
C ALA A 102 8.81 14.46 -4.92
N ASP A 103 8.81 14.22 -6.23
CA ASP A 103 8.85 15.24 -7.27
C ASP A 103 7.93 14.85 -8.41
N ILE A 104 7.20 15.81 -8.99
CA ILE A 104 6.21 15.56 -10.04
C ILE A 104 6.86 14.88 -11.25
N SER A 105 8.08 15.25 -11.62
CA SER A 105 8.76 14.67 -12.79
C SER A 105 9.08 13.19 -12.57
N ILE A 106 9.47 12.82 -11.36
CA ILE A 106 9.73 11.40 -11.00
C ILE A 106 8.40 10.63 -10.98
N VAL A 107 7.38 11.19 -10.36
CA VAL A 107 6.03 10.58 -10.27
C VAL A 107 5.46 10.33 -11.67
N ASP A 108 5.52 11.34 -12.55
CA ASP A 108 5.05 11.25 -13.95
C ASP A 108 5.76 10.12 -14.72
N ASP A 109 7.08 10.05 -14.58
CA ASP A 109 7.89 9.01 -15.22
C ASP A 109 7.52 7.61 -14.72
N LEU A 110 7.24 7.43 -13.42
CA LEU A 110 6.77 6.16 -12.86
C LEU A 110 5.36 5.80 -13.36
N ILE A 111 4.44 6.76 -13.45
CA ILE A 111 3.10 6.56 -14.01
C ILE A 111 3.19 6.09 -15.45
N ASN A 112 3.97 6.77 -16.28
CA ASN A 112 4.18 6.41 -17.68
C ASN A 112 4.80 5.01 -17.83
N CYS A 113 5.79 4.66 -17.00
CA CYS A 113 6.39 3.31 -17.01
C CYS A 113 5.36 2.21 -16.70
N SER A 114 4.38 2.48 -15.86
CA SER A 114 3.31 1.54 -15.49
C SER A 114 2.20 1.44 -16.53
N LYS A 115 2.20 2.25 -17.59
CA LYS A 115 1.09 2.42 -18.53
C LYS A 115 -0.22 2.81 -17.82
N ASP A 116 -0.14 3.78 -16.94
CA ASP A 116 -1.26 4.27 -16.12
C ASP A 116 -1.91 3.17 -15.24
N LYS A 117 -1.15 2.15 -14.84
CA LYS A 117 -1.67 1.08 -13.98
C LYS A 117 -1.42 1.28 -12.50
N ILE A 118 -0.75 2.36 -12.06
CA ILE A 118 -0.68 2.69 -10.64
C ILE A 118 -2.10 3.05 -10.17
N ARG A 119 -2.56 2.37 -9.13
CA ARG A 119 -3.88 2.60 -8.51
C ARG A 119 -3.77 3.22 -7.14
N ILE A 120 -2.76 2.80 -6.39
CA ILE A 120 -2.47 3.28 -5.04
C ILE A 120 -1.01 3.67 -4.99
N ILE A 121 -0.72 4.72 -4.23
CA ILE A 121 0.63 5.09 -3.82
C ILE A 121 0.68 5.19 -2.30
N THR A 122 1.67 4.54 -1.67
CA THR A 122 2.03 4.80 -0.28
C THR A 122 3.20 5.77 -0.21
N LEU A 123 3.01 6.85 0.52
CA LEU A 123 4.03 7.89 0.71
C LEU A 123 4.00 8.48 2.13
N ALA A 124 5.11 9.15 2.50
CA ALA A 124 5.21 9.97 3.69
C ALA A 124 4.89 11.43 3.33
N TYR A 125 3.90 12.05 4.00
CA TYR A 125 3.51 13.42 3.66
C TYR A 125 4.62 14.43 3.88
N GLU A 126 5.47 14.23 4.89
CA GLU A 126 6.63 15.08 5.16
C GLU A 126 7.73 15.02 4.08
N GLU A 127 7.69 14.02 3.21
CA GLU A 127 8.62 13.85 2.07
C GLU A 127 8.01 14.31 0.74
N THR A 128 6.86 14.98 0.78
CA THR A 128 6.11 15.45 -0.40
C THR A 128 5.51 16.84 -0.16
N ASP A 129 4.65 17.28 -1.06
CA ASP A 129 3.87 18.50 -0.92
C ASP A 129 2.47 18.36 -1.57
N ALA A 130 1.63 19.39 -1.36
CA ALA A 130 0.26 19.41 -1.88
C ALA A 130 0.20 19.36 -3.43
N ASN A 131 1.22 19.83 -4.16
CA ASN A 131 1.22 19.80 -5.62
C ASN A 131 1.36 18.37 -6.12
N VAL A 132 2.22 17.56 -5.48
CA VAL A 132 2.36 16.14 -5.78
C VAL A 132 1.06 15.39 -5.50
N LEU A 133 0.41 15.64 -4.35
CA LEU A 133 -0.87 15.02 -4.03
C LEU A 133 -1.94 15.37 -5.07
N ASN A 134 -2.08 16.64 -5.43
CA ASN A 134 -3.00 17.09 -6.47
C ASN A 134 -2.69 16.44 -7.83
N TYR A 135 -1.41 16.28 -8.17
CA TYR A 135 -0.99 15.61 -9.39
C TYR A 135 -1.45 14.14 -9.42
N LEU A 136 -1.24 13.40 -8.33
CA LEU A 136 -1.68 12.01 -8.17
C LEU A 136 -3.21 11.88 -8.29
N ILE A 137 -3.97 12.74 -7.61
CA ILE A 137 -5.45 12.76 -7.66
C ILE A 137 -5.94 12.99 -9.10
N ASN A 138 -5.33 13.91 -9.83
CA ASN A 138 -5.69 14.18 -11.23
C ASN A 138 -5.41 12.98 -12.16
N HIS A 139 -4.55 12.05 -11.76
CA HIS A 139 -4.30 10.78 -12.45
C HIS A 139 -5.13 9.62 -11.89
N ASN A 140 -6.14 9.91 -11.03
CA ASN A 140 -6.99 8.91 -10.36
C ASN A 140 -6.20 7.88 -9.54
N ILE A 141 -5.11 8.30 -8.90
CA ILE A 141 -4.29 7.49 -8.00
C ILE A 141 -4.72 7.78 -6.57
N LEU A 142 -5.07 6.74 -5.83
CA LEU A 142 -5.38 6.83 -4.40
C LEU A 142 -4.09 7.02 -3.59
N ILE A 143 -4.18 7.83 -2.54
CA ILE A 143 -3.00 8.19 -1.73
C ILE A 143 -3.15 7.60 -0.34
N ASN A 144 -2.30 6.64 -0.03
CA ASN A 144 -2.15 6.06 1.30
C ASN A 144 -0.97 6.70 2.01
N LEU A 145 -1.09 6.94 3.31
CA LEU A 145 -0.02 7.43 4.16
C LEU A 145 0.57 6.27 4.97
N GLY A 146 1.85 6.03 4.78
CA GLY A 146 2.61 5.00 5.47
C GLY A 146 4.09 5.30 5.46
N HIS A 147 4.88 4.54 6.21
CA HIS A 147 6.30 4.78 6.35
C HIS A 147 6.62 6.26 6.65
N SER A 148 5.88 6.86 7.58
CA SER A 148 5.81 8.31 7.75
C SER A 148 6.00 8.74 9.20
N ASP A 149 6.79 9.80 9.41
CA ASP A 149 6.96 10.50 10.68
C ASP A 149 6.01 11.71 10.82
N SER A 150 4.95 11.78 10.02
CA SER A 150 4.00 12.88 10.08
C SER A 150 3.41 13.05 11.48
N ASN A 151 3.48 14.27 11.99
CA ASN A 151 2.73 14.63 13.21
C ASN A 151 1.24 14.81 12.91
N ALA A 152 0.44 15.04 13.95
CA ALA A 152 -1.01 15.19 13.81
C ALA A 152 -1.42 16.32 12.85
N SER A 153 -0.69 17.45 12.86
CA SER A 153 -0.99 18.58 11.97
C SER A 153 -0.72 18.23 10.50
N GLN A 154 0.40 17.58 10.21
CA GLN A 154 0.76 17.11 8.88
C GLN A 154 -0.22 16.06 8.37
N ALA A 155 -0.63 15.12 9.23
CA ALA A 155 -1.62 14.11 8.88
C ALA A 155 -2.98 14.74 8.49
N LYS A 156 -3.47 15.72 9.29
CA LYS A 156 -4.69 16.48 8.97
C LYS A 156 -4.59 17.20 7.63
N GLU A 157 -3.45 17.82 7.39
CA GLU A 157 -3.21 18.53 6.13
C GLU A 157 -3.20 17.55 4.93
N ALA A 158 -2.55 16.40 5.07
CA ALA A 158 -2.54 15.37 4.05
C ALA A 158 -3.95 14.85 3.73
N PHE A 159 -4.75 14.56 4.76
CA PHE A 159 -6.14 14.12 4.58
C PHE A 159 -6.99 15.19 3.90
N LYS A 160 -6.81 16.46 4.28
CA LYS A 160 -7.48 17.60 3.60
C LYS A 160 -7.07 17.71 2.12
N ASN A 161 -5.85 17.34 1.80
CA ASN A 161 -5.29 17.36 0.44
C ASN A 161 -5.52 16.03 -0.32
N GLY A 162 -6.39 15.14 0.18
CA GLY A 162 -6.90 13.99 -0.55
C GLY A 162 -6.26 12.65 -0.22
N ALA A 163 -5.30 12.57 0.71
CA ALA A 163 -4.91 11.27 1.26
C ALA A 163 -6.10 10.65 2.02
N ASN A 164 -6.34 9.36 1.85
CA ASN A 164 -7.58 8.75 2.32
C ASN A 164 -7.42 7.40 3.04
N CYS A 165 -6.20 6.91 3.17
CA CYS A 165 -5.94 5.63 3.83
C CYS A 165 -4.64 5.65 4.63
N LEU A 166 -4.55 4.83 5.67
CA LEU A 166 -3.31 4.45 6.34
C LEU A 166 -2.83 3.11 5.82
N THR A 167 -1.60 3.08 5.31
CA THR A 167 -0.93 1.84 4.89
C THR A 167 -0.58 1.00 6.12
N HIS A 168 -0.83 -0.32 6.08
CA HIS A 168 -0.53 -1.30 7.14
C HIS A 168 -0.55 -0.70 8.56
N THR A 169 -1.71 -0.15 8.93
CA THR A 169 -1.93 0.63 10.17
C THR A 169 -1.22 0.03 11.38
N TYR A 170 -0.57 0.88 12.16
CA TYR A 170 0.39 0.64 13.26
C TYR A 170 1.84 0.44 12.82
N ASN A 171 2.10 -0.17 11.66
CA ASN A 171 3.45 -0.50 11.23
C ASN A 171 4.10 0.70 10.53
N ALA A 172 5.39 0.91 10.82
CA ALA A 172 6.23 1.93 10.19
C ALA A 172 5.57 3.33 10.09
N MET A 173 4.94 3.81 11.17
CA MET A 173 4.36 5.16 11.23
C MET A 173 4.48 5.78 12.62
N ARG A 174 4.40 7.12 12.69
CA ARG A 174 4.37 7.82 13.98
C ARG A 174 3.16 7.39 14.80
N GLY A 175 3.41 6.82 15.97
CA GLY A 175 2.41 6.36 16.92
C GLY A 175 1.77 7.48 17.75
N ILE A 176 0.88 7.08 18.67
CA ILE A 176 0.14 7.98 19.55
C ILE A 176 1.00 8.39 20.73
N HIS A 177 1.11 9.69 20.95
CA HIS A 177 1.62 10.29 22.17
C HIS A 177 0.59 11.29 22.74
N HIS A 178 0.48 11.42 24.06
CA HIS A 178 -0.56 12.23 24.70
C HIS A 178 -0.56 13.75 24.33
N ARG A 179 0.53 14.26 23.78
CA ARG A 179 0.64 15.66 23.29
C ARG A 179 0.62 15.78 21.76
N ASP A 180 0.78 14.68 21.05
CA ASP A 180 0.73 14.61 19.58
C ASP A 180 0.34 13.19 19.18
N ILE A 181 -0.87 13.00 18.73
CA ILE A 181 -1.40 11.66 18.39
C ILE A 181 -0.81 11.10 17.09
N GLY A 182 0.02 11.89 16.39
CA GLY A 182 0.72 11.45 15.19
C GLY A 182 -0.20 11.03 14.05
N LEU A 183 0.42 10.45 13.03
CA LEU A 183 -0.32 9.90 11.88
C LEU A 183 -1.32 8.83 12.30
N LEU A 184 -0.89 7.89 13.15
CA LEU A 184 -1.74 6.80 13.62
C LEU A 184 -3.00 7.33 14.31
N GLY A 185 -2.85 8.24 15.27
CA GLY A 185 -3.99 8.77 16.04
C GLY A 185 -4.96 9.53 15.16
N GLU A 186 -4.49 10.36 14.24
CA GLU A 186 -5.35 11.10 13.31
C GLU A 186 -6.14 10.17 12.40
N GLY A 187 -5.51 9.10 11.88
CA GLY A 187 -6.23 8.11 11.08
C GLY A 187 -7.28 7.34 11.88
N LEU A 188 -6.99 7.02 13.15
CA LEU A 188 -7.95 6.28 14.00
C LEU A 188 -9.19 7.10 14.41
N ILE A 189 -9.07 8.42 14.60
CA ILE A 189 -10.18 9.27 15.01
C ILE A 189 -10.96 9.89 13.85
N ASN A 190 -10.44 9.82 12.63
CA ASN A 190 -11.10 10.36 11.45
C ASN A 190 -11.91 9.25 10.75
N ASP A 191 -13.24 9.32 10.84
CA ASP A 191 -14.14 8.29 10.31
C ASP A 191 -14.10 8.15 8.78
N ASP A 192 -13.62 9.16 8.04
CA ASP A 192 -13.55 9.14 6.59
C ASP A 192 -12.31 8.38 6.07
N ILE A 193 -11.29 8.20 6.91
CA ILE A 193 -10.02 7.58 6.51
C ILE A 193 -10.08 6.06 6.61
N TYR A 194 -9.65 5.38 5.57
CA TYR A 194 -9.47 3.92 5.55
C TYR A 194 -8.21 3.52 6.34
N CYS A 195 -8.20 2.29 6.80
CA CYS A 195 -7.06 1.70 7.52
C CYS A 195 -6.79 0.30 6.96
N GLU A 196 -5.68 0.11 6.26
CA GLU A 196 -5.18 -1.22 5.95
C GLU A 196 -4.74 -1.93 7.22
N LEU A 197 -5.03 -3.20 7.35
CA LEU A 197 -4.72 -4.01 8.52
C LEU A 197 -4.16 -5.37 8.13
N ILE A 198 -2.96 -5.68 8.60
CA ILE A 198 -2.39 -7.03 8.61
C ILE A 198 -2.90 -7.73 9.87
N ALA A 199 -3.84 -8.66 9.72
CA ALA A 199 -4.55 -9.28 10.85
C ALA A 199 -3.99 -10.66 11.23
N ASP A 200 -2.69 -10.89 11.06
CA ASP A 200 -1.99 -12.16 11.25
C ASP A 200 -1.61 -12.46 12.72
N LEU A 201 -1.85 -11.53 13.64
CA LEU A 201 -1.47 -11.58 15.07
C LEU A 201 0.04 -11.55 15.33
N HIS A 202 0.86 -11.34 14.32
CA HIS A 202 2.31 -11.17 14.42
C HIS A 202 2.69 -9.70 14.21
N HIS A 203 2.24 -9.07 13.14
CA HIS A 203 2.45 -7.65 12.84
C HIS A 203 1.62 -6.75 13.74
N VAL A 204 0.39 -7.16 14.05
CA VAL A 204 -0.55 -6.41 14.90
C VAL A 204 -1.14 -7.33 15.94
N SER A 205 -0.98 -6.98 17.23
CA SER A 205 -1.53 -7.76 18.34
C SER A 205 -3.07 -7.73 18.33
N ALA A 206 -3.67 -8.77 18.90
CA ALA A 206 -5.13 -8.86 19.03
C ALA A 206 -5.75 -7.62 19.74
N ASP A 207 -5.05 -7.04 20.71
CA ASP A 207 -5.54 -5.84 21.42
C ASP A 207 -5.47 -4.59 20.54
N ALA A 208 -4.43 -4.45 19.71
CA ALA A 208 -4.33 -3.35 18.75
C ALA A 208 -5.39 -3.48 17.63
N ILE A 209 -5.63 -4.68 17.12
CA ILE A 209 -6.74 -4.96 16.20
C ILE A 209 -8.08 -4.57 16.83
N LYS A 210 -8.31 -4.95 18.09
CA LYS A 210 -9.52 -4.61 18.80
C LYS A 210 -9.68 -3.10 19.02
N LEU A 211 -8.56 -2.39 19.28
CA LEU A 211 -8.55 -0.94 19.40
C LEU A 211 -8.94 -0.28 18.08
N LEU A 212 -8.36 -0.69 16.96
CA LEU A 212 -8.70 -0.20 15.63
C LEU A 212 -10.19 -0.46 15.33
N TYR A 213 -10.65 -1.70 15.49
CA TYR A 213 -12.03 -2.10 15.20
C TYR A 213 -13.08 -1.38 16.03
N ARG A 214 -12.73 -0.89 17.24
CA ARG A 214 -13.62 -0.10 18.10
C ARG A 214 -13.68 1.38 17.71
N ASN A 215 -12.60 1.90 17.12
CA ASN A 215 -12.49 3.32 16.78
C ASN A 215 -12.86 3.62 15.32
N LYS A 216 -12.85 2.60 14.44
CA LYS A 216 -13.15 2.80 13.02
C LYS A 216 -14.53 2.29 12.62
N PRO A 217 -15.24 2.98 11.71
CA PRO A 217 -16.35 2.39 10.98
C PRO A 217 -15.89 1.10 10.30
N LYS A 218 -16.75 0.06 10.30
CA LYS A 218 -16.34 -1.27 9.82
C LYS A 218 -16.02 -1.31 8.34
N ASP A 219 -16.65 -0.47 7.55
CA ASP A 219 -16.42 -0.28 6.13
C ASP A 219 -15.16 0.54 5.81
N LYS A 220 -14.45 1.00 6.84
CA LYS A 220 -13.18 1.72 6.74
C LYS A 220 -11.96 0.89 7.15
N VAL A 221 -12.13 -0.39 7.40
CA VAL A 221 -11.03 -1.32 7.70
C VAL A 221 -10.84 -2.27 6.51
N LEU A 222 -9.66 -2.24 5.92
CA LEU A 222 -9.27 -3.04 4.77
C LEU A 222 -8.29 -4.11 5.21
N LEU A 223 -8.61 -5.38 4.96
CA LEU A 223 -7.67 -6.46 5.24
C LEU A 223 -6.68 -6.60 4.09
N ILE A 224 -5.42 -6.60 4.42
CA ILE A 224 -4.30 -6.82 3.50
C ILE A 224 -3.40 -7.93 4.02
N THR A 225 -2.59 -8.51 3.16
CA THR A 225 -1.59 -9.49 3.61
C THR A 225 -0.23 -8.87 3.87
N ASP A 226 0.18 -7.91 3.07
CA ASP A 226 1.56 -7.41 3.00
C ASP A 226 2.54 -8.59 2.84
N SER A 227 2.08 -9.63 2.13
CA SER A 227 2.83 -10.86 1.94
C SER A 227 4.07 -10.62 1.10
N MET A 228 5.16 -11.27 1.49
CA MET A 228 6.44 -11.27 0.80
C MET A 228 6.61 -12.58 0.01
N GLU A 229 7.78 -12.76 -0.61
CA GLU A 229 8.10 -13.96 -1.39
C GLU A 229 8.19 -15.27 -0.59
N ALA A 230 8.41 -15.19 0.72
CA ALA A 230 8.63 -16.33 1.61
C ALA A 230 7.34 -17.04 2.01
#